data_d90d1c77f88c104c10069767915068b9
#
_entry.id   d90d1c77f88c104c10069767915068b9
#
_cell.length_a   1.000
_cell.length_b   1.000
_cell.length_c   1.000
_cell.angle_alpha   90.00
_cell.angle_beta   90.00
_cell.angle_gamma   90.00
#
_symmetry.space_group_name_H-M   'P 1'
#
loop_
_entity.id
_entity.type
_entity.pdbx_description
1 polymer ?
#
loop_
_entity_poly.entity_id
_entity_poly.type
_entity_poly.pdbx_seq_one_letter_code
_entity_poly.pdbx_strand_id
1 'polypeptide(L)'
;MTDSQPISIPVRPRVLALANQKGGVGKTTTAINLGTALAAIGEKVLIIDLDPQGNASTGLGVDRKSRRASTYDVLCGDIGLGMAMQATAVPNLFLAPSTLDLLGVELEIAGAKDRAHRLKKAIDELVDDQRCSDLTYILIDCPPSLSLITINAMTAADAVLVPLQCEFFALEGLSQLLKTVEQVRAGLNPRLIIQGVVLTMYDPRNNLSGQVMADVRDFLGDKVYETVIPRNVRISEAPSYGKPALLYDLRCAGSQAYLKLASEVIRRERTLRAAA
;
A
#
# COMPACT_ATOMS: atom_id res chain seq x y z
N MET A 1 15.74 -17.16 41.63
CA MET A 1 16.19 -16.23 40.57
C MET A 1 15.14 -16.31 39.47
N THR A 2 14.21 -15.40 39.48
CA THR A 2 13.14 -15.32 38.46
C THR A 2 13.68 -14.53 37.29
N ASP A 3 13.92 -15.24 36.19
CA ASP A 3 14.29 -14.65 34.90
C ASP A 3 13.08 -13.83 34.39
N SER A 4 13.07 -12.55 34.66
CA SER A 4 12.13 -11.62 34.06
C SER A 4 12.61 -11.37 32.61
N GLN A 5 12.04 -12.11 31.67
CA GLN A 5 12.15 -11.76 30.25
C GLN A 5 11.67 -10.32 30.07
N PRO A 6 12.40 -9.47 29.34
CA PRO A 6 11.95 -8.13 29.04
C PRO A 6 10.64 -8.24 28.25
N ILE A 7 9.58 -7.61 28.77
CA ILE A 7 8.31 -7.44 28.06
C ILE A 7 8.64 -6.59 26.82
N SER A 8 8.82 -7.23 25.68
CA SER A 8 8.93 -6.52 24.39
C SER A 8 7.55 -5.90 24.14
N ILE A 9 7.45 -4.59 24.23
CA ILE A 9 6.26 -3.87 23.76
C ILE A 9 6.11 -4.23 22.27
N PRO A 10 4.99 -4.83 21.83
CA PRO A 10 4.81 -5.17 20.43
C PRO A 10 4.90 -3.88 19.60
N VAL A 11 5.86 -3.84 18.70
CA VAL A 11 6.04 -2.70 17.81
C VAL A 11 4.87 -2.75 16.82
N ARG A 12 3.95 -1.77 16.91
CA ARG A 12 2.82 -1.66 15.98
C ARG A 12 3.32 -1.66 14.53
N PRO A 13 2.68 -2.43 13.62
CA PRO A 13 3.06 -2.44 12.21
C PRO A 13 2.93 -1.04 11.59
N ARG A 14 3.81 -0.72 10.66
CA ARG A 14 3.70 0.51 9.88
C ARG A 14 2.63 0.36 8.81
N VAL A 15 1.62 1.22 8.82
CA VAL A 15 0.49 1.20 7.90
C VAL A 15 0.69 2.24 6.80
N LEU A 16 0.85 1.81 5.55
CA LEU A 16 1.06 2.66 4.39
C LEU A 16 -0.10 2.54 3.39
N ALA A 17 -0.79 3.65 3.10
CA ALA A 17 -1.78 3.70 2.03
C ALA A 17 -1.09 4.05 0.71
N LEU A 18 -1.24 3.20 -0.31
CA LEU A 18 -0.76 3.48 -1.67
C LEU A 18 -1.88 4.18 -2.43
N ALA A 19 -1.81 5.50 -2.55
CA ALA A 19 -2.89 6.31 -3.09
C ALA A 19 -2.42 7.24 -4.21
N ASN A 20 -3.24 7.34 -5.26
CA ASN A 20 -3.18 8.34 -6.31
C ASN A 20 -4.52 8.32 -7.05
N GLN A 21 -5.08 9.48 -7.37
CA GLN A 21 -6.36 9.59 -8.09
C GLN A 21 -6.29 9.05 -9.51
N LYS A 22 -5.12 9.13 -10.13
CA LYS A 22 -4.93 8.67 -11.49
C LYS A 22 -4.89 7.15 -11.56
N GLY A 23 -5.66 6.57 -12.48
CA GLY A 23 -5.60 5.16 -12.85
C GLY A 23 -4.29 4.84 -13.58
N GLY A 24 -3.80 3.61 -13.43
CA GLY A 24 -2.65 3.13 -14.19
C GLY A 24 -1.27 3.62 -13.77
N VAL A 25 -1.14 4.42 -12.69
CA VAL A 25 0.16 4.94 -12.21
C VAL A 25 1.01 3.92 -11.44
N GLY A 26 0.57 2.69 -11.33
CA GLY A 26 1.32 1.61 -10.66
C GLY A 26 1.06 1.46 -9.16
N LYS A 27 -0.08 1.89 -8.62
CA LYS A 27 -0.46 1.67 -7.20
C LYS A 27 -0.40 0.19 -6.84
N THR A 28 -1.25 -0.62 -7.46
CA THR A 28 -1.33 -2.07 -7.27
C THR A 28 0.00 -2.76 -7.54
N THR A 29 0.67 -2.37 -8.63
CA THR A 29 1.99 -2.90 -8.98
C THR A 29 3.01 -2.62 -7.87
N THR A 30 2.95 -1.42 -7.28
CA THR A 30 3.84 -1.05 -6.16
C THR A 30 3.45 -1.79 -4.89
N ALA A 31 2.16 -1.94 -4.56
CA ALA A 31 1.70 -2.71 -3.40
C ALA A 31 2.24 -4.15 -3.44
N ILE A 32 2.05 -4.85 -4.56
CA ILE A 32 2.50 -6.23 -4.77
C ILE A 32 4.02 -6.33 -4.65
N ASN A 33 4.76 -5.52 -5.42
CA ASN A 33 6.20 -5.73 -5.56
C ASN A 33 7.00 -5.12 -4.40
N LEU A 34 6.55 -4.01 -3.79
CA LEU A 34 7.13 -3.49 -2.55
C LEU A 34 6.84 -4.45 -1.39
N GLY A 35 5.60 -4.95 -1.27
CA GLY A 35 5.26 -5.94 -0.24
C GLY A 35 6.08 -7.20 -0.36
N THR A 36 6.27 -7.71 -1.60
CA THR A 36 7.15 -8.86 -1.86
C THR A 36 8.61 -8.56 -1.53
N ALA A 37 9.11 -7.38 -1.86
CA ALA A 37 10.49 -6.99 -1.57
C ALA A 37 10.75 -6.82 -0.06
N LEU A 38 9.79 -6.24 0.68
CA LEU A 38 9.84 -6.17 2.14
C LEU A 38 9.84 -7.56 2.77
N ALA A 39 8.97 -8.46 2.31
CA ALA A 39 8.91 -9.85 2.78
C ALA A 39 10.22 -10.62 2.49
N ALA A 40 10.84 -10.38 1.32
CA ALA A 40 12.09 -11.02 0.94
C ALA A 40 13.30 -10.62 1.82
N ILE A 41 13.25 -9.48 2.48
CA ILE A 41 14.28 -9.01 3.42
C ILE A 41 13.92 -9.26 4.89
N GLY A 42 12.89 -10.08 5.13
CA GLY A 42 12.54 -10.60 6.46
C GLY A 42 11.40 -9.88 7.17
N GLU A 43 10.80 -8.86 6.56
CA GLU A 43 9.62 -8.19 7.12
C GLU A 43 8.38 -9.06 6.97
N LYS A 44 7.43 -8.98 7.92
CA LYS A 44 6.14 -9.65 7.82
C LYS A 44 5.07 -8.67 7.36
N VAL A 45 4.52 -8.89 6.18
CA VAL A 45 3.73 -7.89 5.45
C VAL A 45 2.32 -8.37 5.20
N LEU A 46 1.33 -7.51 5.45
CA LEU A 46 -0.05 -7.68 5.00
C LEU A 46 -0.34 -6.68 3.89
N ILE A 47 -0.84 -7.14 2.75
CA ILE A 47 -1.46 -6.29 1.74
C ILE A 47 -2.98 -6.32 1.94
N ILE A 48 -3.61 -5.15 2.02
CA ILE A 48 -5.07 -5.00 2.04
C ILE A 48 -5.47 -4.46 0.67
N ASP A 49 -6.14 -5.28 -0.12
CA ASP A 49 -6.66 -4.88 -1.44
C ASP A 49 -8.00 -4.17 -1.25
N LEU A 50 -8.06 -2.86 -1.54
CA LEU A 50 -9.28 -2.05 -1.48
C LEU A 50 -9.79 -1.62 -2.87
N ASP A 51 -9.18 -2.10 -3.95
CA ASP A 51 -9.72 -1.87 -5.28
C ASP A 51 -10.77 -2.95 -5.59
N PRO A 52 -12.04 -2.59 -5.90
CA PRO A 52 -13.07 -3.55 -6.29
C PRO A 52 -12.68 -4.46 -7.45
N GLN A 53 -11.74 -4.03 -8.31
CA GLN A 53 -11.22 -4.85 -9.39
C GLN A 53 -10.40 -6.05 -8.89
N GLY A 54 -9.88 -6.00 -7.65
CA GLY A 54 -9.12 -7.08 -7.03
C GLY A 54 -7.83 -7.41 -7.76
N ASN A 55 -7.16 -6.37 -8.29
CA ASN A 55 -5.94 -6.54 -9.09
C ASN A 55 -4.74 -6.97 -8.23
N ALA A 56 -4.62 -6.50 -6.99
CA ALA A 56 -3.59 -6.99 -6.06
C ALA A 56 -3.82 -8.46 -5.73
N SER A 57 -5.07 -8.81 -5.49
CA SER A 57 -5.46 -10.19 -5.21
C SER A 57 -5.12 -11.14 -6.37
N THR A 58 -5.48 -10.75 -7.59
CA THR A 58 -5.16 -11.54 -8.80
C THR A 58 -3.65 -11.63 -9.03
N GLY A 59 -2.94 -10.51 -8.87
CA GLY A 59 -1.49 -10.44 -9.10
C GLY A 59 -0.66 -11.25 -8.09
N LEU A 60 -1.23 -11.58 -6.93
CA LEU A 60 -0.66 -12.47 -5.92
C LEU A 60 -1.16 -13.92 -6.05
N GLY A 61 -1.89 -14.25 -7.13
CA GLY A 61 -2.33 -15.61 -7.41
C GLY A 61 -3.58 -16.06 -6.67
N VAL A 62 -4.31 -15.14 -6.02
CA VAL A 62 -5.56 -15.46 -5.34
C VAL A 62 -6.72 -15.43 -6.33
N ASP A 63 -7.20 -16.62 -6.70
CA ASP A 63 -8.32 -16.78 -7.64
C ASP A 63 -9.59 -16.11 -7.08
N ARG A 64 -10.38 -15.50 -7.97
CA ARG A 64 -11.67 -14.87 -7.61
C ARG A 64 -12.62 -15.84 -6.88
N LYS A 65 -12.65 -17.11 -7.27
CA LYS A 65 -13.50 -18.13 -6.65
C LYS A 65 -13.05 -18.51 -5.23
N SER A 66 -11.80 -18.23 -4.85
CA SER A 66 -11.26 -18.55 -3.52
C SER A 66 -11.41 -17.41 -2.51
N ARG A 67 -11.86 -16.22 -2.94
CA ARG A 67 -12.05 -15.03 -2.09
C ARG A 67 -13.36 -15.11 -1.31
N ARG A 68 -13.48 -16.08 -0.40
CA ARG A 68 -14.71 -16.28 0.40
C ARG A 68 -14.91 -15.24 1.49
N ALA A 69 -13.83 -14.70 2.01
CA ALA A 69 -13.77 -13.59 2.95
C ALA A 69 -12.96 -12.47 2.29
N SER A 70 -13.45 -11.25 2.32
CA SER A 70 -12.90 -10.14 1.55
C SER A 70 -12.88 -8.84 2.36
N THR A 71 -12.24 -7.82 1.82
CA THR A 71 -12.23 -6.47 2.40
C THR A 71 -13.62 -5.82 2.41
N TYR A 72 -14.56 -6.27 1.57
CA TYR A 72 -15.96 -5.87 1.64
C TYR A 72 -16.56 -6.30 2.98
N ASP A 73 -16.48 -7.59 3.33
CA ASP A 73 -17.04 -8.14 4.57
C ASP A 73 -16.43 -7.46 5.80
N VAL A 74 -15.14 -7.12 5.73
CA VAL A 74 -14.42 -6.39 6.80
C VAL A 74 -14.98 -4.97 6.97
N LEU A 75 -15.18 -4.22 5.87
CA LEU A 75 -15.70 -2.85 5.92
C LEU A 75 -17.18 -2.79 6.33
N CYS A 76 -17.97 -3.79 5.97
CA CYS A 76 -19.35 -3.95 6.46
C CYS A 76 -19.40 -4.26 7.96
N GLY A 77 -18.33 -4.87 8.49
CA GLY A 77 -18.23 -5.28 9.89
C GLY A 77 -18.74 -6.68 10.15
N ASP A 78 -18.91 -7.48 9.11
CA ASP A 78 -19.40 -8.85 9.18
C ASP A 78 -18.33 -9.81 9.71
N ILE A 79 -17.05 -9.52 9.41
CA ILE A 79 -15.90 -10.30 9.88
C ILE A 79 -14.73 -9.38 10.31
N GLY A 80 -13.87 -9.89 11.19
CA GLY A 80 -12.59 -9.24 11.50
C GLY A 80 -11.56 -9.41 10.39
N LEU A 81 -10.62 -8.46 10.26
CA LEU A 81 -9.59 -8.46 9.21
C LEU A 81 -8.73 -9.74 9.23
N GLY A 82 -8.47 -10.32 10.41
CA GLY A 82 -7.76 -11.59 10.55
C GLY A 82 -8.44 -12.78 9.86
N MET A 83 -9.77 -12.75 9.72
CA MET A 83 -10.54 -13.79 9.01
C MET A 83 -10.42 -13.65 7.49
N ALA A 84 -10.25 -12.43 6.98
CA ALA A 84 -10.01 -12.17 5.56
C ALA A 84 -8.54 -12.40 5.16
N MET A 85 -7.61 -12.37 6.12
CA MET A 85 -6.18 -12.51 5.86
C MET A 85 -5.83 -13.94 5.45
N GLN A 86 -5.13 -14.11 4.33
CA GLN A 86 -4.65 -15.38 3.83
C GLN A 86 -3.19 -15.30 3.40
N ALA A 87 -2.48 -16.42 3.52
CA ALA A 87 -1.10 -16.54 3.05
C ALA A 87 -1.04 -16.48 1.52
N THR A 88 0.03 -15.91 0.99
CA THR A 88 0.33 -15.92 -0.45
C THR A 88 1.42 -16.96 -0.78
N ALA A 89 1.77 -17.09 -2.06
CA ALA A 89 2.91 -17.90 -2.49
C ALA A 89 4.27 -17.31 -2.06
N VAL A 90 4.29 -16.07 -1.56
CA VAL A 90 5.50 -15.40 -1.06
C VAL A 90 5.56 -15.61 0.47
N PRO A 91 6.64 -16.21 1.01
CA PRO A 91 6.81 -16.32 2.46
C PRO A 91 6.76 -14.93 3.13
N ASN A 92 6.15 -14.85 4.30
CA ASN A 92 5.95 -13.61 5.08
C ASN A 92 5.07 -12.55 4.41
N LEU A 93 4.42 -12.85 3.29
CA LEU A 93 3.46 -11.95 2.65
C LEU A 93 2.05 -12.51 2.73
N PHE A 94 1.16 -11.73 3.35
CA PHE A 94 -0.26 -12.03 3.49
C PHE A 94 -1.09 -11.06 2.67
N LEU A 95 -2.32 -11.45 2.37
CA LEU A 95 -3.29 -10.66 1.61
C LEU A 95 -4.67 -10.74 2.26
N ALA A 96 -5.34 -9.59 2.41
CA ALA A 96 -6.79 -9.49 2.56
C ALA A 96 -7.35 -9.13 1.17
N PRO A 97 -8.05 -10.07 0.50
CA PRO A 97 -8.45 -9.90 -0.90
C PRO A 97 -9.67 -9.02 -1.05
N SER A 98 -9.84 -8.44 -2.25
CA SER A 98 -11.00 -7.68 -2.66
C SER A 98 -11.91 -8.48 -3.59
N THR A 99 -13.22 -8.16 -3.57
CA THR A 99 -14.23 -8.61 -4.51
C THR A 99 -14.98 -7.43 -5.13
N LEU A 100 -15.77 -7.68 -6.19
CA LEU A 100 -16.61 -6.65 -6.82
C LEU A 100 -17.70 -6.11 -5.88
N ASP A 101 -18.05 -6.86 -4.84
CA ASP A 101 -19.04 -6.44 -3.84
C ASP A 101 -18.61 -5.14 -3.14
N LEU A 102 -17.31 -4.87 -3.09
CA LEU A 102 -16.76 -3.63 -2.55
C LEU A 102 -17.30 -2.36 -3.25
N LEU A 103 -17.85 -2.47 -4.48
CA LEU A 103 -18.55 -1.37 -5.13
C LEU A 103 -19.81 -0.93 -4.36
N GLY A 104 -20.44 -1.85 -3.64
CA GLY A 104 -21.66 -1.60 -2.85
C GLY A 104 -21.39 -1.03 -1.46
N VAL A 105 -20.18 -1.16 -0.94
CA VAL A 105 -19.87 -0.86 0.46
C VAL A 105 -20.24 0.57 0.87
N GLU A 106 -20.06 1.56 -0.01
CA GLU A 106 -20.38 2.96 0.30
C GLU A 106 -21.87 3.18 0.59
N LEU A 107 -22.73 2.45 -0.10
CA LEU A 107 -24.18 2.52 0.12
C LEU A 107 -24.56 1.82 1.43
N GLU A 108 -23.95 0.68 1.72
CA GLU A 108 -24.27 -0.11 2.90
C GLU A 108 -23.86 0.58 4.20
N ILE A 109 -22.68 1.18 4.22
CA ILE A 109 -22.18 1.86 5.41
C ILE A 109 -22.54 3.36 5.46
N ALA A 110 -23.30 3.88 4.49
CA ALA A 110 -23.61 5.31 4.37
C ALA A 110 -24.20 5.92 5.65
N GLY A 111 -25.09 5.17 6.33
CA GLY A 111 -25.75 5.59 7.57
C GLY A 111 -24.91 5.42 8.83
N ALA A 112 -23.75 4.75 8.76
CA ALA A 112 -22.94 4.47 9.93
C ALA A 112 -22.13 5.72 10.34
N LYS A 113 -22.16 6.06 11.64
CA LYS A 113 -21.41 7.20 12.20
C LYS A 113 -19.89 7.00 12.06
N ASP A 114 -19.42 5.76 12.11
CA ASP A 114 -18.03 5.35 12.04
C ASP A 114 -17.56 4.97 10.62
N ARG A 115 -18.38 5.26 9.58
CA ARG A 115 -18.12 4.85 8.19
C ARG A 115 -16.71 5.15 7.66
N ALA A 116 -16.08 6.23 8.11
CA ALA A 116 -14.72 6.60 7.72
C ALA A 116 -13.62 5.88 8.54
N HIS A 117 -13.97 5.17 9.62
CA HIS A 117 -13.05 4.55 10.56
C HIS A 117 -13.12 3.01 10.57
N ARG A 118 -13.92 2.41 9.68
CA ARG A 118 -14.15 0.96 9.63
C ARG A 118 -12.84 0.18 9.45
N LEU A 119 -12.03 0.59 8.47
CA LEU A 119 -10.74 -0.06 8.24
C LEU A 119 -9.77 0.16 9.41
N LYS A 120 -9.75 1.39 9.96
CA LYS A 120 -8.90 1.67 11.12
C LYS A 120 -9.23 0.75 12.29
N LYS A 121 -10.52 0.61 12.62
CA LYS A 121 -10.98 -0.28 13.68
C LYS A 121 -10.57 -1.73 13.41
N ALA A 122 -10.76 -2.22 12.20
CA ALA A 122 -10.39 -3.59 11.82
C ALA A 122 -8.87 -3.84 11.91
N ILE A 123 -8.04 -2.84 11.58
CA ILE A 123 -6.58 -2.93 11.74
C ILE A 123 -6.20 -2.88 13.23
N ASP A 124 -6.80 -2.00 14.02
CA ASP A 124 -6.53 -1.91 15.45
C ASP A 124 -6.85 -3.26 16.15
N GLU A 125 -8.00 -3.87 15.84
CA GLU A 125 -8.39 -5.20 16.35
C GLU A 125 -7.42 -6.30 15.91
N LEU A 126 -6.93 -6.26 14.65
CA LEU A 126 -5.94 -7.22 14.16
C LEU A 126 -4.60 -7.13 14.89
N VAL A 127 -4.14 -5.91 15.15
CA VAL A 127 -2.86 -5.65 15.83
C VAL A 127 -2.91 -6.08 17.30
N ASP A 128 -4.06 -5.94 17.95
CA ASP A 128 -4.28 -6.38 19.33
C ASP A 128 -4.38 -7.91 19.45
N ASP A 129 -4.60 -8.63 18.33
CA ASP A 129 -4.58 -10.10 18.30
C ASP A 129 -3.15 -10.64 18.34
N GLN A 130 -2.80 -11.35 19.41
CA GLN A 130 -1.47 -11.94 19.61
C GLN A 130 -0.98 -12.79 18.42
N ARG A 131 -1.90 -13.39 17.66
CA ARG A 131 -1.57 -14.21 16.47
C ARG A 131 -1.00 -13.40 15.30
N CYS A 132 -1.20 -12.08 15.30
CA CYS A 132 -0.77 -11.16 14.27
C CYS A 132 0.24 -10.11 14.78
N SER A 133 0.72 -10.26 16.02
CA SER A 133 1.61 -9.31 16.71
C SER A 133 2.99 -9.15 16.06
N ASP A 134 3.35 -10.02 15.14
CA ASP A 134 4.63 -10.00 14.43
C ASP A 134 4.56 -9.35 13.03
N LEU A 135 3.40 -8.80 12.63
CA LEU A 135 3.29 -7.96 11.44
C LEU A 135 4.15 -6.70 11.62
N THR A 136 4.96 -6.39 10.60
CA THR A 136 5.83 -5.21 10.58
C THR A 136 5.32 -4.12 9.65
N TYR A 137 4.67 -4.50 8.54
CA TYR A 137 4.07 -3.59 7.58
C TYR A 137 2.65 -4.01 7.18
N ILE A 138 1.79 -3.02 7.00
CA ILE A 138 0.48 -3.16 6.34
C ILE A 138 0.47 -2.19 5.15
N LEU A 139 0.31 -2.72 3.94
CA LEU A 139 0.21 -1.94 2.71
C LEU A 139 -1.25 -1.96 2.23
N ILE A 140 -1.85 -0.79 2.05
CA ILE A 140 -3.25 -0.67 1.60
C ILE A 140 -3.25 -0.24 0.14
N ASP A 141 -3.66 -1.12 -0.78
CA ASP A 141 -3.82 -0.79 -2.20
C ASP A 141 -5.15 -0.08 -2.43
N CYS A 142 -5.11 1.20 -2.77
CA CYS A 142 -6.28 2.05 -2.93
C CYS A 142 -6.78 2.08 -4.38
N PRO A 143 -8.11 2.18 -4.61
CA PRO A 143 -8.68 2.41 -5.94
C PRO A 143 -8.26 3.78 -6.50
N PRO A 144 -8.44 4.02 -7.82
CA PRO A 144 -8.12 5.30 -8.46
C PRO A 144 -9.21 6.38 -8.23
N SER A 145 -9.80 6.42 -7.05
CA SER A 145 -10.85 7.38 -6.69
C SER A 145 -10.60 7.89 -5.29
N LEU A 146 -11.10 9.09 -4.99
CA LEU A 146 -11.10 9.65 -3.62
C LEU A 146 -12.45 9.39 -2.97
N SER A 147 -12.91 8.17 -3.02
CA SER A 147 -14.16 7.70 -2.45
C SER A 147 -14.02 7.42 -0.94
N LEU A 148 -15.12 7.05 -0.29
CA LEU A 148 -15.13 6.66 1.12
C LEU A 148 -14.15 5.50 1.43
N ILE A 149 -13.91 4.61 0.45
CA ILE A 149 -12.95 3.51 0.58
C ILE A 149 -11.52 4.08 0.74
N THR A 150 -11.12 5.03 -0.11
CA THR A 150 -9.80 5.69 -0.02
C THR A 150 -9.69 6.54 1.25
N ILE A 151 -10.77 7.17 1.70
CA ILE A 151 -10.81 7.89 2.99
C ILE A 151 -10.59 6.91 4.15
N ASN A 152 -11.22 5.71 4.13
CA ASN A 152 -10.95 4.66 5.12
C ASN A 152 -9.46 4.26 5.15
N ALA A 153 -8.86 4.07 3.98
CA ALA A 153 -7.43 3.76 3.87
C ALA A 153 -6.56 4.84 4.52
N MET A 154 -6.79 6.12 4.18
CA MET A 154 -6.03 7.24 4.73
C MET A 154 -6.30 7.47 6.22
N THR A 155 -7.51 7.21 6.70
CA THR A 155 -7.87 7.31 8.12
C THR A 155 -7.15 6.25 8.95
N ALA A 156 -6.95 5.07 8.37
CA ALA A 156 -6.27 3.94 9.02
C ALA A 156 -4.73 4.00 8.92
N ALA A 157 -4.20 4.69 7.92
CA ALA A 157 -2.77 4.71 7.62
C ALA A 157 -1.98 5.66 8.53
N ASP A 158 -0.72 5.30 8.79
CA ASP A 158 0.26 6.21 9.37
C ASP A 158 0.78 7.20 8.33
N ALA A 159 0.88 6.74 7.06
CA ALA A 159 1.38 7.58 5.98
C ALA A 159 0.84 7.15 4.60
N VAL A 160 0.91 8.07 3.65
CA VAL A 160 0.59 7.83 2.24
C VAL A 160 1.88 7.71 1.44
N LEU A 161 2.07 6.57 0.76
CA LEU A 161 3.06 6.39 -0.29
C LEU A 161 2.38 6.68 -1.64
N VAL A 162 2.97 7.56 -2.45
CA VAL A 162 2.36 8.04 -3.69
C VAL A 162 3.12 7.52 -4.91
N PRO A 163 2.66 6.44 -5.56
CA PRO A 163 3.17 6.08 -6.89
C PRO A 163 2.75 7.14 -7.91
N LEU A 164 3.73 7.68 -8.64
CA LEU A 164 3.53 8.77 -9.59
C LEU A 164 4.19 8.43 -10.92
N GLN A 165 3.40 8.30 -11.98
CA GLN A 165 3.94 8.07 -13.32
C GLN A 165 4.58 9.35 -13.87
N CYS A 166 5.78 9.21 -14.49
CA CYS A 166 6.51 10.32 -15.10
C CYS A 166 5.85 10.77 -16.42
N GLU A 167 4.73 11.51 -16.34
CA GLU A 167 4.00 12.03 -17.48
C GLU A 167 3.42 13.42 -17.22
N PHE A 168 2.97 14.13 -18.25
CA PHE A 168 2.65 15.56 -18.27
C PHE A 168 1.71 16.02 -17.12
N PHE A 169 0.65 15.27 -16.82
CA PHE A 169 -0.32 15.65 -15.77
C PHE A 169 0.05 15.15 -14.37
N ALA A 170 1.29 14.72 -14.13
CA ALA A 170 1.71 14.14 -12.86
C ALA A 170 1.52 15.11 -11.67
N LEU A 171 1.93 16.37 -11.83
CA LEU A 171 1.87 17.39 -10.75
C LEU A 171 0.44 17.82 -10.44
N GLU A 172 -0.46 17.85 -11.43
CA GLU A 172 -1.87 18.21 -11.20
C GLU A 172 -2.57 17.17 -10.33
N GLY A 173 -2.46 15.89 -10.69
CA GLY A 173 -3.01 14.79 -9.88
C GLY A 173 -2.42 14.71 -8.48
N LEU A 174 -1.12 15.00 -8.35
CA LEU A 174 -0.45 15.07 -7.06
C LEU A 174 -1.00 16.19 -6.18
N SER A 175 -1.22 17.37 -6.73
CA SER A 175 -1.76 18.54 -6.01
C SER A 175 -3.16 18.28 -5.45
N GLN A 176 -4.02 17.56 -6.20
CA GLN A 176 -5.34 17.15 -5.74
C GLN A 176 -5.26 16.13 -4.60
N LEU A 177 -4.36 15.14 -4.71
CA LEU A 177 -4.13 14.16 -3.65
C LEU A 177 -3.65 14.83 -2.35
N LEU A 178 -2.69 15.77 -2.44
CA LEU A 178 -2.19 16.52 -1.29
C LEU A 178 -3.30 17.28 -0.55
N LYS A 179 -4.21 17.93 -1.28
CA LYS A 179 -5.40 18.59 -0.69
C LYS A 179 -6.28 17.59 0.07
N THR A 180 -6.50 16.41 -0.48
CA THR A 180 -7.29 15.36 0.19
C THR A 180 -6.61 14.85 1.45
N VAL A 181 -5.29 14.65 1.41
CA VAL A 181 -4.52 14.27 2.61
C VAL A 181 -4.66 15.33 3.70
N GLU A 182 -4.58 16.62 3.36
CA GLU A 182 -4.78 17.70 4.34
C GLU A 182 -6.21 17.72 4.92
N GLN A 183 -7.24 17.42 4.12
CA GLN A 183 -8.62 17.29 4.61
C GLN A 183 -8.77 16.11 5.58
N VAL A 184 -8.18 14.95 5.27
CA VAL A 184 -8.18 13.79 6.16
C VAL A 184 -7.41 14.09 7.45
N ARG A 185 -6.28 14.79 7.37
CA ARG A 185 -5.53 15.22 8.56
C ARG A 185 -6.34 16.15 9.47
N ALA A 186 -7.04 17.10 8.88
CA ALA A 186 -7.82 18.07 9.64
C ALA A 186 -9.01 17.46 10.39
N GLY A 187 -9.64 16.40 9.85
CA GLY A 187 -10.91 15.91 10.38
C GLY A 187 -10.90 14.46 10.90
N LEU A 188 -10.02 13.60 10.39
CA LEU A 188 -10.12 12.16 10.62
C LEU A 188 -8.83 11.52 11.18
N ASN A 189 -7.65 11.94 10.68
CA ASN A 189 -6.37 11.36 11.08
C ASN A 189 -5.27 12.43 11.19
N PRO A 190 -5.15 13.15 12.33
CA PRO A 190 -4.17 14.23 12.49
C PRO A 190 -2.70 13.81 12.36
N ARG A 191 -2.42 12.50 12.48
CA ARG A 191 -1.05 11.96 12.37
C ARG A 191 -0.67 11.55 10.95
N LEU A 192 -1.60 11.58 9.99
CA LEU A 192 -1.33 11.18 8.62
C LEU A 192 -0.25 12.07 7.99
N ILE A 193 0.78 11.45 7.44
CA ILE A 193 1.85 12.14 6.71
C ILE A 193 1.98 11.62 5.27
N ILE A 194 2.65 12.37 4.41
CA ILE A 194 3.13 11.83 3.14
C ILE A 194 4.48 11.15 3.42
N GLN A 195 4.53 9.84 3.26
CA GLN A 195 5.75 9.03 3.36
C GLN A 195 6.75 9.40 2.28
N GLY A 196 6.24 9.58 1.07
CA GLY A 196 7.03 10.00 -0.08
C GLY A 196 6.34 9.66 -1.40
N VAL A 197 6.96 10.16 -2.47
CA VAL A 197 6.54 9.92 -3.85
C VAL A 197 7.54 9.00 -4.53
N VAL A 198 7.07 7.88 -5.08
CA VAL A 198 7.88 6.98 -5.90
C VAL A 198 7.54 7.18 -7.37
N LEU A 199 8.54 7.58 -8.15
CA LEU A 199 8.41 7.76 -9.59
C LEU A 199 8.34 6.38 -10.27
N THR A 200 7.32 6.19 -11.10
CA THR A 200 7.03 4.91 -11.76
C THR A 200 7.04 5.04 -13.27
N MET A 201 7.22 3.90 -13.95
CA MET A 201 7.20 3.79 -15.41
C MET A 201 8.17 4.76 -16.09
N TYR A 202 9.27 5.07 -15.43
CA TYR A 202 10.30 5.94 -15.97
C TYR A 202 10.93 5.30 -17.22
N ASP A 203 10.98 6.05 -18.30
CA ASP A 203 11.67 5.67 -19.52
C ASP A 203 12.76 6.72 -19.85
N PRO A 204 14.05 6.36 -19.70
CA PRO A 204 15.15 7.31 -19.95
C PRO A 204 15.26 7.76 -21.42
N ARG A 205 14.59 7.06 -22.34
CA ARG A 205 14.54 7.44 -23.77
C ARG A 205 13.52 8.53 -24.04
N ASN A 206 12.63 8.83 -23.06
CA ASN A 206 11.62 9.86 -23.18
C ASN A 206 12.04 11.11 -22.40
N ASN A 207 12.38 12.18 -23.11
CA ASN A 207 12.81 13.45 -22.50
C ASN A 207 11.77 14.02 -21.52
N LEU A 208 10.48 13.84 -21.81
CA LEU A 208 9.40 14.27 -20.90
C LEU A 208 9.49 13.57 -19.54
N SER A 209 9.83 12.28 -19.51
CA SER A 209 9.99 11.56 -18.24
C SER A 209 11.09 12.16 -17.38
N GLY A 210 12.19 12.61 -18.00
CA GLY A 210 13.28 13.29 -17.30
C GLY A 210 12.88 14.67 -16.77
N GLN A 211 12.14 15.46 -17.56
CA GLN A 211 11.63 16.76 -17.12
C GLN A 211 10.65 16.64 -15.97
N VAL A 212 9.66 15.76 -16.07
CA VAL A 212 8.69 15.53 -14.98
C VAL A 212 9.38 15.06 -13.70
N MET A 213 10.39 14.19 -13.82
CA MET A 213 11.18 13.78 -12.65
C MET A 213 11.89 14.96 -11.99
N ALA A 214 12.50 15.86 -12.77
CA ALA A 214 13.15 17.07 -12.24
C ALA A 214 12.13 17.97 -11.56
N ASP A 215 11.01 18.29 -12.21
CA ASP A 215 9.95 19.16 -11.69
C ASP A 215 9.36 18.62 -10.37
N VAL A 216 9.12 17.30 -10.29
CA VAL A 216 8.59 16.66 -9.07
C VAL A 216 9.62 16.72 -7.93
N ARG A 217 10.91 16.53 -8.22
CA ARG A 217 11.98 16.65 -7.24
C ARG A 217 12.17 18.07 -6.75
N ASP A 218 12.10 19.04 -7.63
CA ASP A 218 12.18 20.47 -7.28
C ASP A 218 11.00 20.89 -6.40
N PHE A 219 9.81 20.38 -6.69
CA PHE A 219 8.59 20.74 -5.94
C PHE A 219 8.51 20.06 -4.56
N LEU A 220 8.93 18.79 -4.43
CA LEU A 220 8.74 17.99 -3.21
C LEU A 220 10.03 17.70 -2.44
N GLY A 221 11.20 17.99 -3.01
CA GLY A 221 12.49 17.77 -2.36
C GLY A 221 12.68 16.34 -1.85
N ASP A 222 13.02 16.23 -0.58
CA ASP A 222 13.34 14.97 0.09
C ASP A 222 12.16 13.98 0.20
N LYS A 223 10.94 14.44 -0.09
CA LYS A 223 9.78 13.55 -0.14
C LYS A 223 9.78 12.64 -1.36
N VAL A 224 10.56 12.93 -2.40
CA VAL A 224 10.70 12.04 -3.56
C VAL A 224 11.72 10.95 -3.24
N TYR A 225 11.36 9.69 -3.50
CA TYR A 225 12.32 8.59 -3.36
C TYR A 225 13.45 8.72 -4.38
N GLU A 226 14.67 8.39 -3.96
CA GLU A 226 15.84 8.31 -4.85
C GLU A 226 15.62 7.21 -5.90
N THR A 227 15.03 6.10 -5.44
CA THR A 227 14.71 4.94 -6.27
C THR A 227 13.56 5.28 -7.23
N VAL A 228 13.80 5.02 -8.52
CA VAL A 228 12.83 5.19 -9.60
C VAL A 228 12.49 3.81 -10.17
N ILE A 229 11.20 3.54 -10.38
CA ILE A 229 10.75 2.28 -10.99
C ILE A 229 10.70 2.45 -12.51
N PRO A 230 11.54 1.72 -13.25
CA PRO A 230 11.58 1.83 -14.69
C PRO A 230 10.35 1.21 -15.36
N ARG A 231 10.01 1.67 -16.55
CA ARG A 231 9.08 0.95 -17.44
C ARG A 231 9.71 -0.41 -17.78
N ASN A 232 9.01 -1.50 -17.45
CA ASN A 232 9.56 -2.85 -17.61
C ASN A 232 8.46 -3.85 -17.96
N VAL A 233 8.63 -4.59 -19.05
CA VAL A 233 7.66 -5.55 -19.57
C VAL A 233 7.42 -6.69 -18.56
N ARG A 234 8.45 -7.16 -17.85
CA ARG A 234 8.33 -8.24 -16.87
C ARG A 234 7.42 -7.89 -15.70
N ILE A 235 7.42 -6.61 -15.25
CA ILE A 235 6.47 -6.12 -14.25
C ILE A 235 5.03 -6.22 -14.76
N SER A 236 4.80 -5.92 -16.04
CA SER A 236 3.46 -5.95 -16.62
C SER A 236 2.96 -7.36 -16.92
N GLU A 237 3.86 -8.29 -17.25
CA GLU A 237 3.55 -9.69 -17.53
C GLU A 237 3.27 -10.51 -16.25
N ALA A 238 4.03 -10.28 -15.18
CA ALA A 238 4.02 -11.08 -13.96
C ALA A 238 2.60 -11.30 -13.36
N PRO A 239 1.70 -10.28 -13.30
CA PRO A 239 0.34 -10.47 -12.78
C PRO A 239 -0.51 -11.46 -13.58
N SER A 240 -0.28 -11.62 -14.89
CA SER A 240 -1.01 -12.62 -15.71
C SER A 240 -0.66 -14.06 -15.31
N TYR A 241 0.44 -14.25 -14.61
CA TYR A 241 0.86 -15.54 -14.05
C TYR A 241 0.53 -15.67 -12.55
N GLY A 242 -0.18 -14.69 -11.97
CA GLY A 242 -0.48 -14.65 -10.53
C GLY A 242 0.78 -14.56 -9.65
N LYS A 243 1.85 -13.91 -10.14
CA LYS A 243 3.15 -13.83 -9.46
C LYS A 243 3.62 -12.39 -9.38
N PRO A 244 4.21 -11.97 -8.23
CA PRO A 244 4.99 -10.73 -8.19
C PRO A 244 6.18 -10.78 -9.17
N ALA A 245 6.64 -9.62 -9.64
CA ALA A 245 7.77 -9.55 -10.57
C ALA A 245 9.05 -10.19 -10.00
N LEU A 246 9.27 -10.09 -8.68
CA LEU A 246 10.42 -10.69 -8.01
C LEU A 246 10.44 -12.23 -8.12
N LEU A 247 9.26 -12.88 -8.11
CA LEU A 247 9.15 -14.32 -8.32
C LEU A 247 9.11 -14.71 -9.80
N TYR A 248 8.68 -13.79 -10.66
CA TYR A 248 8.58 -14.00 -12.10
C TYR A 248 9.95 -13.87 -12.80
N ASP A 249 10.66 -12.76 -12.52
CA ASP A 249 12.01 -12.49 -13.00
C ASP A 249 12.77 -11.58 -12.04
N LEU A 250 13.50 -12.19 -11.10
CA LEU A 250 14.28 -11.45 -10.10
C LEU A 250 15.34 -10.53 -10.71
N ARG A 251 15.90 -10.92 -11.89
CA ARG A 251 17.01 -10.20 -12.51
C ARG A 251 16.57 -8.99 -13.33
N CYS A 252 15.29 -8.85 -13.63
CA CYS A 252 14.83 -7.70 -14.41
C CYS A 252 15.01 -6.38 -13.65
N ALA A 253 15.20 -5.29 -14.38
CA ALA A 253 15.44 -3.96 -13.81
C ALA A 253 14.32 -3.51 -12.87
N GLY A 254 13.07 -3.92 -13.14
CA GLY A 254 11.92 -3.60 -12.29
C GLY A 254 11.97 -4.29 -10.94
N SER A 255 12.29 -5.58 -10.88
CA SER A 255 12.44 -6.33 -9.61
C SER A 255 13.58 -5.75 -8.77
N GLN A 256 14.71 -5.45 -9.39
CA GLN A 256 15.84 -4.83 -8.71
C GLN A 256 15.51 -3.43 -8.17
N ALA A 257 14.69 -2.65 -8.90
CA ALA A 257 14.22 -1.35 -8.43
C ALA A 257 13.32 -1.48 -7.20
N TYR A 258 12.41 -2.45 -7.14
CA TYR A 258 11.56 -2.66 -5.97
C TYR A 258 12.34 -3.14 -4.74
N LEU A 259 13.41 -3.94 -4.89
CA LEU A 259 14.31 -4.29 -3.79
C LEU A 259 15.03 -3.05 -3.24
N LYS A 260 15.50 -2.16 -4.11
CA LYS A 260 16.10 -0.87 -3.71
C LYS A 260 15.08 0.02 -3.01
N LEU A 261 13.85 0.10 -3.53
CA LEU A 261 12.78 0.87 -2.91
C LEU A 261 12.45 0.35 -1.51
N ALA A 262 12.35 -0.96 -1.32
CA ALA A 262 12.12 -1.55 0.00
C ALA A 262 13.22 -1.17 1.00
N SER A 263 14.47 -1.24 0.60
CA SER A 263 15.61 -0.82 1.42
C SER A 263 15.54 0.67 1.76
N GLU A 264 15.13 1.52 0.81
CA GLU A 264 14.97 2.95 1.02
C GLU A 264 13.80 3.26 1.95
N VAL A 265 12.66 2.56 1.81
CA VAL A 265 11.51 2.68 2.73
C VAL A 265 11.93 2.38 4.16
N ILE A 266 12.61 1.26 4.41
CA ILE A 266 13.08 0.89 5.75
C ILE A 266 14.05 1.94 6.31
N ARG A 267 14.99 2.42 5.50
CA ARG A 267 15.93 3.47 5.93
C ARG A 267 15.19 4.73 6.38
N ARG A 268 14.22 5.21 5.58
CA ARG A 268 13.41 6.40 5.92
C ARG A 268 12.58 6.19 7.18
N GLU A 269 11.98 5.00 7.36
CA GLU A 269 11.22 4.68 8.58
C GLU A 269 12.09 4.69 9.83
N ARG A 270 13.30 4.13 9.77
CA ARG A 270 14.25 4.18 10.89
C ARG A 270 14.60 5.61 11.27
N THR A 271 14.81 6.49 10.28
CA THR A 271 15.08 7.91 10.53
C THR A 271 13.90 8.61 11.17
N LEU A 272 12.67 8.35 10.70
CA LEU A 272 11.44 8.93 11.28
C LEU A 272 11.21 8.46 12.72
N ARG A 273 11.43 7.17 13.01
CA ARG A 273 11.31 6.63 14.37
C ARG A 273 12.38 7.16 15.33
N ALA A 274 13.57 7.46 14.82
CA ALA A 274 14.65 8.04 15.64
C ALA A 274 14.43 9.54 15.94
N ALA A 275 13.59 10.23 15.16
CA ALA A 275 13.27 11.64 15.32
C ALA A 275 11.97 11.91 16.13
N ALA A 276 11.18 10.89 16.42
CA ALA A 276 9.93 10.95 17.19
C ALA A 276 10.15 10.60 18.66
#